data_8a408ee5878497e6852753647e6f3930
#
_entry.id   8a408ee5878497e6852753647e6f3930
#
_cell.length_a   1.000
_cell.length_b   1.000
_cell.length_c   1.000
_cell.angle_alpha   90.00
_cell.angle_beta   90.00
_cell.angle_gamma   90.00
#
_symmetry.space_group_name_H-M   'P 1'
#
loop_
_entity.id
_entity.type
_entity.pdbx_description
1 polymer ?
#
loop_
_entity_poly.entity_id
_entity_poly.type
_entity_poly.pdbx_seq_one_letter_code
_entity_poly.pdbx_strand_id
1 'polypeptide(L)'
;QGRDIAFITLGDPSIYSTYIYVHKKVLAKGHRAQLIAGIPSFCAVAARLNDSLCESREPLLIVPASYDALDECLDFPANKVFMKSGRSIVSLRERLRETGKLRSARMVECATMENERVYDDLDEMDEKSSYFSIVVVKEDNQVKAVNTQEPIQS
;
A
#
# COMPACT_ATOMS: atom_id res chain seq x y z
N GLN A 1 16.48 -32.87 -13.30
CA GLN A 1 17.49 -32.42 -14.28
C GLN A 1 18.59 -31.54 -13.67
N GLY A 2 18.64 -31.35 -12.33
CA GLY A 2 19.72 -30.64 -11.64
C GLY A 2 19.86 -29.16 -12.02
N ARG A 3 18.77 -28.48 -12.39
CA ARG A 3 18.78 -27.04 -12.72
C ARG A 3 18.04 -26.25 -11.66
N ASP A 4 18.59 -25.09 -11.29
CA ASP A 4 17.90 -24.11 -10.49
C ASP A 4 16.90 -23.34 -11.36
N ILE A 5 15.75 -22.99 -10.77
CA ILE A 5 14.69 -22.24 -11.43
C ILE A 5 14.44 -20.97 -10.60
N ALA A 6 14.54 -19.81 -11.25
CA ALA A 6 14.12 -18.54 -10.66
C ALA A 6 12.72 -18.16 -11.17
N PHE A 7 11.83 -17.83 -10.24
CA PHE A 7 10.52 -17.25 -10.55
C PHE A 7 10.56 -15.76 -10.22
N ILE A 8 10.43 -14.92 -11.23
CA ILE A 8 10.51 -13.47 -11.08
C ILE A 8 9.10 -12.91 -10.83
N THR A 9 8.98 -12.01 -9.84
CA THR A 9 7.74 -11.27 -9.53
C THR A 9 8.05 -9.79 -9.31
N LEU A 10 7.08 -8.93 -9.57
CA LEU A 10 7.17 -7.51 -9.23
C LEU A 10 6.93 -7.32 -7.74
N GLY A 11 7.71 -6.45 -7.11
CA GLY A 11 7.60 -6.15 -5.69
C GLY A 11 8.15 -7.25 -4.80
N ASP A 12 7.50 -7.52 -3.69
CA ASP A 12 7.88 -8.56 -2.73
C ASP A 12 7.01 -9.82 -2.93
N PRO A 13 7.59 -11.02 -3.02
CA PRO A 13 6.85 -12.25 -3.27
C PRO A 13 5.96 -12.68 -2.10
N SER A 14 6.14 -12.13 -0.91
CA SER A 14 5.35 -12.47 0.28
C SER A 14 4.06 -11.66 0.42
N ILE A 15 3.91 -10.54 -0.35
CA ILE A 15 2.79 -9.62 -0.21
C ILE A 15 1.91 -9.64 -1.47
N TYR A 16 0.74 -10.26 -1.36
CA TYR A 16 -0.28 -10.38 -2.42
C TYR A 16 0.24 -10.89 -3.77
N SER A 17 1.34 -11.64 -3.76
CA SER A 17 1.90 -12.27 -4.96
C SER A 17 1.23 -13.62 -5.24
N THR A 18 0.88 -13.85 -6.51
CA THR A 18 0.37 -15.15 -6.95
C THR A 18 1.42 -16.26 -6.87
N TYR A 19 2.71 -15.90 -6.85
CA TYR A 19 3.79 -16.86 -6.69
C TYR A 19 3.66 -17.71 -5.42
N ILE A 20 3.10 -17.18 -4.34
CA ILE A 20 2.98 -17.91 -3.07
C ILE A 20 2.22 -19.23 -3.22
N TYR A 21 1.26 -19.30 -4.13
CA TYR A 21 0.53 -20.54 -4.42
C TYR A 21 1.42 -21.58 -5.11
N VAL A 22 2.32 -21.15 -5.98
CA VAL A 22 3.33 -22.01 -6.63
C VAL A 22 4.34 -22.47 -5.58
N HIS A 23 4.86 -21.55 -4.77
CA HIS A 23 5.79 -21.83 -3.68
C HIS A 23 5.29 -22.93 -2.75
N LYS A 24 4.05 -22.79 -2.25
CA LYS A 24 3.41 -23.79 -1.39
C LYS A 24 3.31 -25.17 -2.06
N LYS A 25 2.97 -25.22 -3.35
CA LYS A 25 2.91 -26.48 -4.11
C LYS A 25 4.27 -27.13 -4.30
N VAL A 26 5.32 -26.33 -4.53
CA VAL A 26 6.70 -26.81 -4.68
C VAL A 26 7.18 -27.45 -3.37
N LEU A 27 6.98 -26.76 -2.23
CA LEU A 27 7.31 -27.28 -0.91
C LEU A 27 6.53 -28.56 -0.59
N ALA A 28 5.24 -28.61 -0.87
CA ALA A 28 4.39 -29.78 -0.63
C ALA A 28 4.81 -31.03 -1.43
N LYS A 29 5.53 -30.84 -2.54
CA LYS A 29 6.15 -31.92 -3.33
C LYS A 29 7.54 -32.31 -2.84
N GLY A 30 8.01 -31.78 -1.72
CA GLY A 30 9.31 -32.10 -1.13
C GLY A 30 10.50 -31.39 -1.81
N HIS A 31 10.26 -30.42 -2.69
CA HIS A 31 11.34 -29.65 -3.29
C HIS A 31 11.74 -28.47 -2.40
N ARG A 32 12.99 -28.04 -2.54
CA ARG A 32 13.47 -26.81 -1.88
C ARG A 32 13.00 -25.59 -2.67
N ALA A 33 12.53 -24.58 -1.97
CA ALA A 33 12.22 -23.28 -2.53
C ALA A 33 12.53 -22.18 -1.50
N GLN A 34 13.01 -21.03 -1.95
CA GLN A 34 13.37 -19.91 -1.12
C GLN A 34 12.67 -18.65 -1.65
N LEU A 35 12.14 -17.82 -0.77
CA LEU A 35 11.68 -16.47 -1.08
C LEU A 35 12.88 -15.53 -0.90
N ILE A 36 13.06 -14.65 -1.88
CA ILE A 36 14.02 -13.55 -1.79
C ILE A 36 13.20 -12.28 -1.65
N ALA A 37 13.40 -11.52 -0.58
CA ALA A 37 12.68 -10.30 -0.32
C ALA A 37 12.93 -9.26 -1.42
N GLY A 38 11.88 -8.54 -1.78
CA GLY A 38 11.90 -7.43 -2.70
C GLY A 38 11.41 -6.14 -2.03
N ILE A 39 11.24 -5.09 -2.82
CA ILE A 39 10.65 -3.84 -2.36
C ILE A 39 9.16 -3.88 -2.66
N PRO A 40 8.27 -3.88 -1.64
CA PRO A 40 6.84 -3.82 -1.86
C PRO A 40 6.46 -2.53 -2.61
N SER A 41 5.47 -2.63 -3.49
CA SER A 41 5.04 -1.49 -4.32
C SER A 41 4.62 -0.26 -3.50
N PHE A 42 4.05 -0.43 -2.33
CA PHE A 42 3.68 0.69 -1.44
C PHE A 42 4.91 1.41 -0.85
N CYS A 43 6.05 0.72 -0.67
CA CYS A 43 7.30 1.40 -0.29
C CYS A 43 7.84 2.25 -1.46
N ALA A 44 7.74 1.77 -2.70
CA ALA A 44 8.08 2.56 -3.87
C ALA A 44 7.16 3.78 -4.01
N VAL A 45 5.85 3.61 -3.73
CA VAL A 45 4.87 4.70 -3.70
C VAL A 45 5.22 5.74 -2.63
N ALA A 46 5.54 5.32 -1.41
CA ALA A 46 5.94 6.23 -0.33
C ALA A 46 7.17 7.05 -0.72
N ALA A 47 8.19 6.40 -1.29
CA ALA A 47 9.37 7.09 -1.81
C ALA A 47 9.01 8.10 -2.92
N ARG A 48 8.07 7.76 -3.79
CA ARG A 48 7.62 8.65 -4.87
C ARG A 48 6.81 9.84 -4.34
N LEU A 49 6.00 9.63 -3.31
CA LEU A 49 5.28 10.69 -2.61
C LEU A 49 6.20 11.54 -1.71
N ASN A 50 7.46 11.15 -1.55
CA ASN A 50 8.44 11.74 -0.64
C ASN A 50 7.90 11.87 0.79
N ASP A 51 7.25 10.80 1.27
CA ASP A 51 6.60 10.77 2.56
C ASP A 51 6.75 9.39 3.21
N SER A 52 6.64 9.32 4.54
CA SER A 52 6.59 8.06 5.29
C SER A 52 5.21 7.40 5.17
N LEU A 53 5.14 6.09 5.27
CA LEU A 53 3.85 5.38 5.40
C LEU A 53 3.33 5.45 6.85
N CYS A 54 4.22 5.45 7.80
CA CYS A 54 3.92 5.55 9.23
C CYS A 54 5.15 6.06 9.98
N GLU A 55 4.92 6.71 11.11
CA GLU A 55 5.97 7.26 11.96
C GLU A 55 5.82 6.76 13.39
N SER A 56 6.94 6.57 14.08
CA SER A 56 7.00 6.21 15.49
C SER A 56 6.05 5.05 15.87
N ARG A 57 4.90 5.35 16.47
CA ARG A 57 3.93 4.37 16.97
C ARG A 57 2.67 4.27 16.12
N GLU A 58 2.66 4.90 14.97
CA GLU A 58 1.51 4.86 14.08
C GLU A 58 1.31 3.47 13.49
N PRO A 59 0.12 2.89 13.60
CA PRO A 59 -0.16 1.64 12.95
C PRO A 59 -0.33 1.84 11.44
N LEU A 60 0.04 0.82 10.65
CA LEU A 60 -0.13 0.77 9.22
C LEU A 60 -1.02 -0.41 8.84
N LEU A 61 -2.11 -0.14 8.14
CA LEU A 61 -3.01 -1.14 7.59
C LEU A 61 -2.83 -1.26 6.08
N ILE A 62 -2.55 -2.46 5.60
CA ILE A 62 -2.38 -2.74 4.17
C ILE A 62 -3.53 -3.63 3.72
N VAL A 63 -4.35 -3.13 2.79
CA VAL A 63 -5.63 -3.75 2.42
C VAL A 63 -5.77 -3.81 0.90
N PRO A 64 -6.31 -4.90 0.31
CA PRO A 64 -6.80 -4.87 -1.06
C PRO A 64 -8.02 -3.94 -1.14
N ALA A 65 -8.07 -3.04 -2.13
CA ALA A 65 -9.21 -2.10 -2.28
C ALA A 65 -10.55 -2.79 -2.61
N SER A 66 -10.51 -4.08 -2.98
CA SER A 66 -11.69 -4.91 -3.21
C SER A 66 -12.11 -5.73 -1.98
N TYR A 67 -11.63 -5.37 -0.80
CA TYR A 67 -11.97 -6.08 0.43
C TYR A 67 -13.40 -5.74 0.86
N ASP A 68 -14.18 -6.78 1.21
CA ASP A 68 -15.62 -6.64 1.50
C ASP A 68 -15.91 -5.79 2.76
N ALA A 69 -14.98 -5.78 3.74
CA ALA A 69 -15.07 -4.98 4.96
C ALA A 69 -14.25 -3.67 4.86
N LEU A 70 -14.35 -2.98 3.73
CA LEU A 70 -13.61 -1.74 3.48
C LEU A 70 -13.93 -0.65 4.52
N ASP A 71 -15.20 -0.54 4.91
CA ASP A 71 -15.66 0.46 5.87
C ASP A 71 -15.01 0.26 7.25
N GLU A 72 -14.94 -0.96 7.74
CA GLU A 72 -14.26 -1.28 9.00
C GLU A 72 -12.77 -0.91 8.94
N CYS A 73 -12.15 -1.10 7.77
CA CYS A 73 -10.77 -0.68 7.55
C CYS A 73 -10.61 0.85 7.55
N LEU A 74 -11.59 1.58 6.98
CA LEU A 74 -11.57 3.04 6.96
C LEU A 74 -11.76 3.64 8.36
N ASP A 75 -12.57 3.02 9.20
CA ASP A 75 -12.82 3.47 10.57
C ASP A 75 -11.67 3.13 11.54
N PHE A 76 -10.83 2.15 11.18
CA PHE A 76 -9.71 1.79 12.03
C PHE A 76 -8.67 2.92 12.11
N PRO A 77 -8.20 3.32 13.32
CA PRO A 77 -7.28 4.44 13.51
C PRO A 77 -5.83 4.06 13.13
N ALA A 78 -5.55 4.03 11.86
CA ALA A 78 -4.24 3.68 11.29
C ALA A 78 -4.02 4.44 9.98
N ASN A 79 -2.77 4.64 9.60
CA ASN A 79 -2.44 4.95 8.21
C ASN A 79 -2.81 3.76 7.32
N LYS A 80 -3.27 3.99 6.12
CA LYS A 80 -3.80 2.94 5.26
C LYS A 80 -3.13 2.93 3.90
N VAL A 81 -2.90 1.74 3.39
CA VAL A 81 -2.45 1.50 2.02
C VAL A 81 -3.48 0.60 1.35
N PHE A 82 -4.14 1.12 0.34
CA PHE A 82 -5.06 0.35 -0.49
C PHE A 82 -4.33 -0.10 -1.75
N MET A 83 -4.19 -1.42 -1.88
CA MET A 83 -3.54 -2.08 -3.02
C MET A 83 -4.58 -2.61 -4.01
N LYS A 84 -4.16 -2.79 -5.27
CA LYS A 84 -5.02 -3.34 -6.34
C LYS A 84 -6.28 -2.52 -6.57
N SER A 85 -6.16 -1.20 -6.47
CA SER A 85 -7.29 -0.28 -6.45
C SER A 85 -7.95 -0.09 -7.83
N GLY A 86 -7.28 -0.40 -8.94
CA GLY A 86 -7.70 -0.01 -10.28
C GLY A 86 -9.16 -0.22 -10.64
N ARG A 87 -9.75 -1.38 -10.32
CA ARG A 87 -11.18 -1.64 -10.58
C ARG A 87 -12.11 -1.04 -9.53
N SER A 88 -11.61 -0.80 -8.32
CA SER A 88 -12.38 -0.33 -7.16
C SER A 88 -12.09 1.12 -6.84
N ILE A 89 -11.30 1.82 -7.68
CA ILE A 89 -10.77 3.14 -7.35
C ILE A 89 -11.89 4.20 -7.21
N VAL A 90 -12.90 4.15 -8.07
CA VAL A 90 -14.04 5.08 -8.00
C VAL A 90 -14.83 4.86 -6.71
N SER A 91 -15.12 3.59 -6.38
CA SER A 91 -15.81 3.24 -5.14
C SER A 91 -14.99 3.63 -3.91
N LEU A 92 -13.69 3.38 -3.91
CA LEU A 92 -12.78 3.78 -2.83
C LEU A 92 -12.77 5.30 -2.64
N ARG A 93 -12.67 6.07 -3.73
CA ARG A 93 -12.72 7.54 -3.68
C ARG A 93 -14.02 8.05 -3.05
N GLU A 94 -15.18 7.50 -3.46
CA GLU A 94 -16.47 7.89 -2.88
C GLU A 94 -16.53 7.57 -1.38
N ARG A 95 -16.06 6.39 -0.96
CA ARG A 95 -16.01 6.02 0.46
C ARG A 95 -15.08 6.93 1.27
N LEU A 96 -13.92 7.29 0.70
CA LEU A 96 -13.00 8.26 1.33
C LEU A 96 -13.64 9.64 1.46
N ARG A 97 -14.47 10.05 0.50
CA ARG A 97 -15.22 11.31 0.56
C ARG A 97 -16.28 11.26 1.66
N GLU A 98 -17.09 10.21 1.70
CA GLU A 98 -18.13 10.01 2.71
C GLU A 98 -17.59 9.97 4.14
N THR A 99 -16.40 9.39 4.33
CA THR A 99 -15.72 9.28 5.63
C THR A 99 -14.83 10.48 5.96
N GLY A 100 -14.79 11.51 5.09
CA GLY A 100 -13.99 12.71 5.29
C GLY A 100 -12.47 12.53 5.14
N LYS A 101 -12.02 11.36 4.65
CA LYS A 101 -10.59 11.00 4.53
C LYS A 101 -10.00 11.30 3.15
N LEU A 102 -10.77 11.85 2.23
CA LEU A 102 -10.32 12.10 0.85
C LEU A 102 -9.13 13.06 0.79
N ARG A 103 -9.12 14.11 1.63
CA ARG A 103 -8.05 15.12 1.66
C ARG A 103 -6.70 14.58 2.17
N SER A 104 -6.71 13.51 2.95
CA SER A 104 -5.51 12.84 3.45
C SER A 104 -5.08 11.64 2.57
N ALA A 105 -5.77 11.47 1.45
CA ALA A 105 -5.50 10.40 0.50
C ALA A 105 -4.68 10.90 -0.70
N ARG A 106 -3.65 10.14 -1.07
CA ARG A 106 -2.81 10.37 -2.25
C ARG A 106 -2.68 9.07 -3.02
N MET A 107 -2.49 9.14 -4.32
CA MET A 107 -2.35 7.95 -5.15
C MET A 107 -1.15 8.03 -6.07
N VAL A 108 -0.49 6.89 -6.27
CA VAL A 108 0.47 6.72 -7.36
C VAL A 108 0.03 5.54 -8.22
N GLU A 109 -0.05 5.78 -9.50
CA GLU A 109 -0.31 4.79 -10.52
C GLU A 109 0.99 4.41 -11.21
N CYS A 110 1.21 3.12 -11.44
CA CYS A 110 2.39 2.59 -12.13
C CYS A 110 3.72 3.10 -11.55
N ALA A 111 3.84 3.15 -10.22
CA ALA A 111 5.04 3.66 -9.55
C ALA A 111 6.32 3.04 -10.12
N THR A 112 7.32 3.86 -10.45
CA THR A 112 8.61 3.50 -11.06
C THR A 112 8.55 2.99 -12.50
N MET A 113 7.40 3.07 -13.17
CA MET A 113 7.23 2.71 -14.58
C MET A 113 7.23 3.99 -15.45
N GLU A 114 7.42 3.82 -16.76
CA GLU A 114 7.45 4.96 -17.71
C GLU A 114 6.14 5.77 -17.74
N ASN A 115 5.02 5.12 -17.44
CA ASN A 115 3.69 5.71 -17.40
C ASN A 115 3.22 6.05 -15.98
N GLU A 116 4.15 6.29 -15.07
CA GLU A 116 3.84 6.70 -13.70
C GLU A 116 3.03 8.00 -13.66
N ARG A 117 2.02 8.01 -12.79
CA ARG A 117 1.23 9.21 -12.47
C ARG A 117 1.09 9.34 -10.97
N VAL A 118 1.21 10.57 -10.49
CA VAL A 118 1.03 10.92 -9.08
C VAL A 118 -0.19 11.82 -8.95
N TYR A 119 -1.07 11.51 -8.01
CA TYR A 119 -2.26 12.27 -7.70
C TYR A 119 -2.20 12.69 -6.22
N ASP A 120 -1.99 13.96 -5.99
CA ASP A 120 -2.05 14.57 -4.66
C ASP A 120 -3.51 14.83 -4.23
N ASP A 121 -4.40 14.94 -5.21
CA ASP A 121 -5.85 14.99 -5.04
C ASP A 121 -6.50 13.87 -5.87
N LEU A 122 -7.28 13.03 -5.20
CA LEU A 122 -7.96 11.92 -5.87
C LEU A 122 -9.14 12.38 -6.74
N ASP A 123 -9.59 13.63 -6.61
CA ASP A 123 -10.61 14.19 -7.50
C ASP A 123 -10.08 14.48 -8.91
N GLU A 124 -8.76 14.60 -9.05
CA GLU A 124 -8.09 14.79 -10.35
C GLU A 124 -7.80 13.47 -11.08
N MET A 125 -8.07 12.31 -10.44
CA MET A 125 -7.74 11.02 -11.03
C MET A 125 -8.68 10.64 -12.19
N ASP A 126 -8.13 9.90 -13.15
CA ASP A 126 -8.92 9.26 -14.20
C ASP A 126 -9.77 8.12 -13.62
N GLU A 127 -11.04 8.00 -14.03
CA GLU A 127 -11.91 6.88 -13.61
C GLU A 127 -11.41 5.51 -14.10
N LYS A 128 -10.60 5.50 -15.16
CA LYS A 128 -9.94 4.29 -15.69
C LYS A 128 -8.51 4.19 -15.18
N SER A 129 -8.37 3.94 -13.91
CA SER A 129 -7.06 3.76 -13.30
C SER A 129 -6.47 2.37 -13.58
N SER A 130 -5.16 2.28 -13.60
CA SER A 130 -4.43 1.02 -13.80
C SER A 130 -4.61 0.06 -12.61
N TYR A 131 -4.48 -1.24 -12.88
CA TYR A 131 -4.37 -2.24 -11.83
C TYR A 131 -3.22 -1.96 -10.84
N PHE A 132 -2.17 -1.29 -11.30
CA PHE A 132 -1.00 -0.90 -10.50
C PHE A 132 -1.19 0.43 -9.76
N SER A 133 -2.41 0.74 -9.33
CA SER A 133 -2.69 1.92 -8.52
C SER A 133 -2.67 1.59 -7.04
N ILE A 134 -2.01 2.44 -6.27
CA ILE A 134 -1.93 2.34 -4.82
C ILE A 134 -2.37 3.68 -4.23
N VAL A 135 -3.32 3.62 -3.31
CA VAL A 135 -3.78 4.78 -2.54
C VAL A 135 -3.19 4.70 -1.13
N VAL A 136 -2.57 5.78 -0.69
CA VAL A 136 -2.10 5.96 0.68
C VAL A 136 -3.01 6.98 1.36
N VAL A 137 -3.52 6.64 2.53
CA VAL A 137 -4.34 7.51 3.36
C VAL A 137 -3.63 7.70 4.70
N LYS A 138 -3.28 8.94 5.00
CA LYS A 138 -2.72 9.28 6.32
C LYS A 138 -3.85 9.52 7.32
N GLU A 139 -3.72 8.96 8.50
CA GLU A 139 -4.64 9.27 9.58
C GLU A 139 -4.30 10.66 10.14
N ASP A 140 -5.30 11.50 10.29
CA ASP A 140 -5.14 12.85 10.83
C ASP A 140 -4.78 12.79 12.31
N ASN A 141 -3.48 12.73 12.60
CA ASN A 141 -2.95 12.74 13.97
C ASN A 141 -2.89 14.17 14.56
N GLN A 142 -3.73 15.10 14.11
CA GLN A 142 -3.74 16.48 14.63
C GLN A 142 -4.13 16.61 16.12
N VAL A 143 -4.33 15.52 16.83
CA VAL A 143 -4.72 15.57 18.26
C VAL A 143 -3.52 15.35 19.22
N LYS A 144 -2.30 15.12 18.76
CA LYS A 144 -1.15 14.85 19.66
C LYS A 144 0.07 15.74 19.49
N ALA A 145 -0.04 16.88 18.86
CA ALA A 145 0.99 17.93 18.94
C ALA A 145 0.74 18.84 20.16
N VAL A 146 0.45 18.26 21.33
CA VAL A 146 0.39 19.01 22.59
C VAL A 146 1.43 18.42 23.54
N ASN A 147 2.45 19.24 23.80
CA ASN A 147 3.44 19.13 24.88
C ASN A 147 4.52 18.04 24.75
N THR A 148 5.56 18.33 23.97
CA THR A 148 6.92 17.96 24.40
C THR A 148 7.86 19.16 24.16
N GLN A 149 7.58 20.27 24.83
CA GLN A 149 8.61 21.25 25.18
C GLN A 149 8.99 21.01 26.65
N GLU A 150 9.76 19.97 26.91
CA GLU A 150 10.59 19.97 28.09
C GLU A 150 11.98 20.47 27.63
N PRO A 151 12.50 21.53 28.28
CA PRO A 151 13.83 22.04 27.99
C PRO A 151 14.85 21.01 28.46
N ILE A 152 15.77 20.66 27.55
CA ILE A 152 17.00 19.95 27.90
C ILE A 152 17.78 20.86 28.84
N GLN A 153 17.78 20.52 30.13
CA GLN A 153 18.67 21.15 31.08
C GLN A 153 20.06 20.57 30.89
N SER A 154 20.98 21.49 30.60
CA SER A 154 22.41 21.28 30.47
C SER A 154 23.08 20.77 31.76
#